data_98d7d39e2af47eaceaa38a6040d9bd1a
#
_entry.id   98d7d39e2af47eaceaa38a6040d9bd1a
#
_cell.length_a   1.000
_cell.length_b   1.000
_cell.length_c   1.000
_cell.angle_alpha   90.00
_cell.angle_beta   90.00
_cell.angle_gamma   90.00
#
_symmetry.space_group_name_H-M   'P 1'
#
loop_
_entity.id
_entity.type
_entity.pdbx_description
1 polymer ?
#
loop_
_entity_poly.entity_id
_entity_poly.type
_entity_poly.pdbx_seq_one_letter_code
_entity_poly.pdbx_strand_id
1 'polypeptide(L)'
;MNAATWATVGAVGLPIVAGLALGLAPLGADRARRVALALLALMVGSLVLGLWVAQPGVVLGLDWLPGAGTLTLELGGSGVQAALITTLAALLPLAVIAPPRRWVLGTGLICLGAANVAFLSGNFLGRYVALELVALAVAAAPLLERAEAEGPRITRAVYVLLRLGDAGLMMAIFLLWRLSGTLAIDDALAGGLGADPSIMRWVVGGLALASWVKMGAWPFQAWIEASEPLSPFVRSWTFATVLPNLGLYLLYRVTPLLAGRVLMSQWLGWAAWAAALVAGLGALVLLRGGAWRRSVVYLGAVQAGLALMVAAAGEGAVVFSLLLLTTVPRLALYCAESIRGREGGRVCASVAGGALVVAWAWALWSLRGAAPQWAAAGILPLAAMVGWTAVAMASPVERTVLAEPTRPRRVREHGALASVAVAIYRWVEQGLLGGLVSVLAGSVQWASRFARDVVEEGLLGGFIAGLIRGVIGASQGARRTVEEGTLDGSMRVVARGARASSDRVASWHSGRLRANLLWVALSLAALTVWAICG
;
A
#
# COMPACT_ATOMS: atom_id res chain seq x y z
N MET A 1 -19.05 13.56 23.32
CA MET A 1 -17.98 12.71 22.74
C MET A 1 -17.10 12.22 23.87
N ASN A 2 -16.86 10.92 23.96
CA ASN A 2 -15.97 10.34 24.96
C ASN A 2 -14.49 10.45 24.52
N ALA A 3 -13.54 10.18 25.44
CA ALA A 3 -12.09 10.27 25.15
C ALA A 3 -11.65 9.36 24.00
N ALA A 4 -12.31 8.21 23.82
CA ALA A 4 -12.02 7.27 22.73
C ALA A 4 -12.43 7.84 21.36
N THR A 5 -13.56 8.54 21.27
CA THR A 5 -13.96 9.24 20.03
C THR A 5 -12.94 10.33 19.66
N TRP A 6 -12.47 11.12 20.63
CA TRP A 6 -11.44 12.14 20.41
C TRP A 6 -10.11 11.52 19.94
N ALA A 7 -9.71 10.39 20.53
CA ALA A 7 -8.52 9.65 20.09
C ALA A 7 -8.65 9.18 18.64
N THR A 8 -9.82 8.68 18.23
CA THR A 8 -10.09 8.26 16.84
C THR A 8 -10.06 9.45 15.87
N VAL A 9 -10.71 10.56 16.23
CA VAL A 9 -10.69 11.79 15.42
C VAL A 9 -9.27 12.30 15.23
N GLY A 10 -8.47 12.32 16.29
CA GLY A 10 -7.08 12.75 16.23
C GLY A 10 -6.19 11.82 15.40
N ALA A 11 -6.39 10.52 15.51
CA ALA A 11 -5.58 9.53 14.79
C ALA A 11 -5.94 9.42 13.29
N VAL A 12 -7.19 9.64 12.92
CA VAL A 12 -7.74 9.40 11.57
C VAL A 12 -8.16 10.72 10.89
N GLY A 13 -9.07 11.45 11.49
CA GLY A 13 -9.68 12.64 10.88
C GLY A 13 -8.71 13.79 10.73
N LEU A 14 -7.96 14.07 11.79
CA LEU A 14 -7.01 15.18 11.83
C LEU A 14 -5.97 15.12 10.69
N PRO A 15 -5.26 14.01 10.45
CA PRO A 15 -4.25 13.96 9.39
C PRO A 15 -4.85 14.10 7.99
N ILE A 16 -6.06 13.59 7.75
CA ILE A 16 -6.74 13.72 6.45
C ILE A 16 -7.10 15.17 6.18
N VAL A 17 -7.80 15.83 7.13
CA VAL A 17 -8.22 17.22 7.01
C VAL A 17 -7.01 18.16 6.93
N ALA A 18 -6.03 17.95 7.79
CA ALA A 18 -4.82 18.76 7.82
C ALA A 18 -3.93 18.52 6.59
N GLY A 19 -3.89 17.31 6.06
CA GLY A 19 -3.20 17.00 4.80
C GLY A 19 -3.80 17.76 3.62
N LEU A 20 -5.12 17.84 3.54
CA LEU A 20 -5.83 18.67 2.56
C LEU A 20 -5.52 20.15 2.75
N ALA A 21 -5.63 20.65 3.98
CA ALA A 21 -5.37 22.04 4.30
C ALA A 21 -3.91 22.44 3.97
N LEU A 22 -2.93 21.61 4.30
CA LEU A 22 -1.51 21.83 3.94
C LEU A 22 -1.27 21.82 2.43
N GLY A 23 -1.94 20.97 1.70
CA GLY A 23 -1.88 20.96 0.24
C GLY A 23 -2.38 22.26 -0.37
N LEU A 24 -3.48 22.82 0.15
CA LEU A 24 -4.15 24.02 -0.37
C LEU A 24 -3.53 25.33 0.16
N ALA A 25 -3.09 25.37 1.40
CA ALA A 25 -2.60 26.59 2.04
C ALA A 25 -1.30 27.11 1.40
N PRO A 26 -1.14 28.42 1.19
CA PRO A 26 0.06 29.03 0.63
C PRO A 26 1.19 29.13 1.68
N LEU A 27 1.56 28.01 2.30
CA LEU A 27 2.60 27.93 3.32
C LEU A 27 3.97 27.68 2.70
N GLY A 28 5.01 28.36 3.21
CA GLY A 28 6.40 28.04 2.90
C GLY A 28 6.79 26.66 3.47
N ALA A 29 7.81 26.03 2.86
CA ALA A 29 8.23 24.66 3.18
C ALA A 29 8.51 24.43 4.69
N ASP A 30 9.21 25.38 5.34
CA ASP A 30 9.54 25.25 6.77
C ASP A 30 8.33 25.38 7.70
N ARG A 31 7.34 26.21 7.33
CA ARG A 31 6.10 26.31 8.09
C ARG A 31 5.27 25.02 7.89
N ALA A 32 5.16 24.57 6.67
CA ALA A 32 4.46 23.31 6.36
C ALA A 32 5.08 22.12 7.11
N ARG A 33 6.43 22.03 7.18
CA ARG A 33 7.14 21.03 7.99
C ARG A 33 6.81 21.13 9.47
N ARG A 34 6.84 22.31 10.06
CA ARG A 34 6.52 22.50 11.50
C ARG A 34 5.08 22.10 11.80
N VAL A 35 4.14 22.47 10.93
CA VAL A 35 2.73 22.06 11.06
C VAL A 35 2.61 20.54 10.95
N ALA A 36 3.27 19.91 9.97
CA ALA A 36 3.26 18.46 9.82
C ALA A 36 3.83 17.73 11.04
N LEU A 37 4.93 18.24 11.62
CA LEU A 37 5.51 17.69 12.86
C LEU A 37 4.55 17.80 14.05
N ALA A 38 3.90 18.95 14.22
CA ALA A 38 2.91 19.15 15.28
C ALA A 38 1.70 18.21 15.11
N LEU A 39 1.22 18.05 13.88
CA LEU A 39 0.12 17.14 13.56
C LEU A 39 0.49 15.67 13.83
N LEU A 40 1.69 15.25 13.45
CA LEU A 40 2.15 13.89 13.76
C LEU A 40 2.30 13.66 15.28
N ALA A 41 2.78 14.67 16.02
CA ALA A 41 2.84 14.58 17.48
C ALA A 41 1.44 14.45 18.10
N LEU A 42 0.44 15.18 17.58
CA LEU A 42 -0.96 15.05 17.99
C LEU A 42 -1.54 13.67 17.64
N MET A 43 -1.23 13.14 16.45
CA MET A 43 -1.63 11.79 16.07
C MET A 43 -1.05 10.73 17.01
N VAL A 44 0.25 10.84 17.32
CA VAL A 44 0.91 9.95 18.28
C VAL A 44 0.24 10.05 19.64
N GLY A 45 0.01 11.27 20.14
CA GLY A 45 -0.71 11.51 21.39
C GLY A 45 -2.11 10.91 21.40
N SER A 46 -2.83 11.03 20.29
CA SER A 46 -4.18 10.44 20.12
C SER A 46 -4.14 8.91 20.13
N LEU A 47 -3.17 8.30 19.46
CA LEU A 47 -3.00 6.83 19.46
C LEU A 47 -2.57 6.31 20.83
N VAL A 48 -1.68 7.01 21.53
CA VAL A 48 -1.28 6.68 22.91
C VAL A 48 -2.48 6.81 23.86
N LEU A 49 -3.26 7.88 23.74
CA LEU A 49 -4.51 8.04 24.50
C LEU A 49 -5.47 6.90 24.18
N GLY A 50 -5.59 6.50 22.91
CA GLY A 50 -6.37 5.34 22.48
C GLY A 50 -5.95 4.06 23.20
N LEU A 51 -4.66 3.77 23.29
CA LEU A 51 -4.13 2.61 24.01
C LEU A 51 -4.44 2.67 25.51
N TRP A 52 -4.46 3.86 26.10
CA TRP A 52 -4.65 4.06 27.54
C TRP A 52 -6.12 4.02 27.97
N VAL A 53 -7.01 4.54 27.13
CA VAL A 53 -8.44 4.68 27.42
C VAL A 53 -9.24 3.46 26.93
N ALA A 54 -8.71 2.75 25.93
CA ALA A 54 -9.46 1.69 25.27
C ALA A 54 -9.51 0.43 26.13
N GLN A 55 -10.67 0.18 26.69
CA GLN A 55 -11.13 -1.20 26.80
C GLN A 55 -11.32 -1.71 25.35
N PRO A 56 -10.93 -2.99 25.06
CA PRO A 56 -11.14 -3.55 23.73
C PRO A 56 -12.60 -3.38 23.32
N GLY A 57 -12.85 -2.67 22.24
CA GLY A 57 -14.21 -2.48 21.77
C GLY A 57 -14.33 -1.49 20.62
N VAL A 58 -15.47 -1.53 19.96
CA VAL A 58 -15.87 -0.62 18.88
C VAL A 58 -16.04 0.79 19.45
N VAL A 59 -15.29 1.74 18.90
CA VAL A 59 -15.36 3.15 19.28
C VAL A 59 -16.27 3.93 18.36
N LEU A 60 -16.29 3.57 17.11
CA LEU A 60 -17.12 4.18 16.09
C LEU A 60 -17.74 3.08 15.23
N GLY A 61 -19.06 3.06 15.18
CA GLY A 61 -19.82 2.20 14.26
C GLY A 61 -20.62 3.09 13.32
N LEU A 62 -20.53 2.82 12.02
CA LEU A 62 -21.28 3.51 10.98
C LEU A 62 -22.04 2.49 10.15
N ASP A 63 -23.36 2.59 10.13
CA ASP A 63 -24.20 1.81 9.21
C ASP A 63 -24.14 2.43 7.81
N TRP A 64 -23.24 1.90 6.99
CA TRP A 64 -22.97 2.51 5.68
C TRP A 64 -23.82 1.90 4.55
N LEU A 65 -23.92 0.57 4.51
CA LEU A 65 -24.64 -0.14 3.47
C LEU A 65 -25.64 -1.13 4.10
N PRO A 66 -26.91 -1.10 3.71
CA PRO A 66 -27.87 -2.11 4.14
C PRO A 66 -27.36 -3.51 3.79
N GLY A 67 -27.30 -4.40 4.78
CA GLY A 67 -26.83 -5.79 4.59
C GLY A 67 -25.32 -6.02 4.55
N ALA A 68 -24.49 -4.96 4.53
CA ALA A 68 -23.03 -5.10 4.58
C ALA A 68 -22.44 -5.01 5.99
N GLY A 69 -23.29 -4.82 7.02
CA GLY A 69 -22.90 -4.62 8.41
C GLY A 69 -22.36 -3.20 8.67
N THR A 70 -22.04 -2.96 9.94
CA THR A 70 -21.48 -1.70 10.42
C THR A 70 -20.01 -1.59 10.05
N LEU A 71 -19.58 -0.45 9.52
CA LEU A 71 -18.16 -0.09 9.47
C LEU A 71 -17.71 0.25 10.88
N THR A 72 -16.79 -0.53 11.43
CA THR A 72 -16.30 -0.34 12.79
C THR A 72 -14.86 0.14 12.79
N LEU A 73 -14.56 1.11 13.64
CA LEU A 73 -13.21 1.47 14.04
C LEU A 73 -12.99 1.05 15.48
N GLU A 74 -11.97 0.28 15.70
CA GLU A 74 -11.62 -0.30 16.99
C GLU A 74 -10.35 0.35 17.53
N LEU A 75 -10.46 0.94 18.72
CA LEU A 75 -9.30 1.39 19.48
C LEU A 75 -8.93 0.30 20.47
N GLY A 76 -7.86 -0.41 20.20
CA GLY A 76 -7.37 -1.47 21.08
C GLY A 76 -6.49 -2.47 20.30
N GLY A 77 -5.74 -3.26 21.06
CA GLY A 77 -4.96 -4.37 20.53
C GLY A 77 -3.91 -3.99 19.48
N SER A 78 -3.68 -4.90 18.56
CA SER A 78 -2.59 -4.84 17.57
C SER A 78 -2.76 -3.72 16.52
N GLY A 79 -3.99 -3.32 16.22
CA GLY A 79 -4.26 -2.26 15.23
C GLY A 79 -3.70 -0.91 15.65
N VAL A 80 -3.94 -0.52 16.90
CA VAL A 80 -3.43 0.76 17.45
C VAL A 80 -1.91 0.74 17.56
N GLN A 81 -1.32 -0.39 17.96
CA GLN A 81 0.13 -0.54 18.03
C GLN A 81 0.78 -0.42 16.66
N ALA A 82 0.20 -1.04 15.62
CA ALA A 82 0.67 -0.93 14.24
C ALA A 82 0.53 0.51 13.71
N ALA A 83 -0.59 1.18 13.99
CA ALA A 83 -0.80 2.58 13.64
C ALA A 83 0.21 3.50 14.34
N LEU A 84 0.46 3.26 15.64
CA LEU A 84 1.39 4.04 16.45
C LEU A 84 2.82 3.94 15.93
N ILE A 85 3.34 2.72 15.71
CA ILE A 85 4.71 2.54 15.22
C ILE A 85 4.89 3.12 13.81
N THR A 86 3.87 3.00 12.94
CA THR A 86 3.90 3.56 11.59
C THR A 86 3.91 5.08 11.62
N THR A 87 3.09 5.70 12.50
CA THR A 87 3.04 7.15 12.68
C THR A 87 4.33 7.69 13.31
N LEU A 88 4.87 7.02 14.33
CA LEU A 88 6.17 7.36 14.94
C LEU A 88 7.31 7.29 13.93
N ALA A 89 7.34 6.23 13.12
CA ALA A 89 8.34 6.08 12.08
C ALA A 89 8.29 7.24 11.07
N ALA A 90 7.11 7.75 10.73
CA ALA A 90 6.95 8.87 9.81
C ALA A 90 7.57 10.19 10.32
N LEU A 91 7.88 10.34 11.63
CA LEU A 91 8.61 11.47 12.17
C LEU A 91 10.06 11.51 11.70
N LEU A 92 10.69 10.34 11.47
CA LEU A 92 12.10 10.26 11.13
C LEU A 92 12.45 10.99 9.81
N PRO A 93 11.78 10.75 8.66
CA PRO A 93 12.07 11.48 7.43
C PRO A 93 11.85 12.99 7.58
N LEU A 94 10.82 13.41 8.32
CA LEU A 94 10.58 14.83 8.58
C LEU A 94 11.68 15.47 9.43
N ALA A 95 12.30 14.71 10.32
CA ALA A 95 13.39 15.20 11.14
C ALA A 95 14.71 15.36 10.36
N VAL A 96 15.03 14.38 9.49
CA VAL A 96 16.38 14.27 8.90
C VAL A 96 16.47 14.68 7.43
N ILE A 97 15.35 14.72 6.69
CA ILE A 97 15.33 15.04 5.25
C ILE A 97 14.84 16.48 5.06
N ALA A 98 15.36 17.15 4.03
CA ALA A 98 14.87 18.48 3.63
C ALA A 98 13.36 18.43 3.33
N PRO A 99 12.60 19.47 3.72
CA PRO A 99 11.15 19.45 3.58
C PRO A 99 10.75 19.38 2.10
N PRO A 100 9.86 18.43 1.74
CA PRO A 100 9.36 18.32 0.39
C PRO A 100 8.36 19.44 0.07
N ARG A 101 7.89 19.47 -1.18
CA ARG A 101 6.81 20.37 -1.56
C ARG A 101 5.57 20.10 -0.69
N ARG A 102 4.82 21.17 -0.33
CA ARG A 102 3.63 21.09 0.52
C ARG A 102 2.60 20.03 0.11
N TRP A 103 2.40 19.85 -1.21
CA TRP A 103 1.50 18.82 -1.74
C TRP A 103 1.94 17.39 -1.40
N VAL A 104 3.23 17.15 -1.38
CA VAL A 104 3.81 15.86 -1.00
C VAL A 104 3.58 15.60 0.49
N LEU A 105 3.78 16.62 1.32
CA LEU A 105 3.47 16.54 2.76
C LEU A 105 1.98 16.27 3.01
N GLY A 106 1.12 17.03 2.33
CA GLY A 106 -0.33 16.87 2.44
C GLY A 106 -0.79 15.46 2.04
N THR A 107 -0.33 14.97 0.89
CA THR A 107 -0.64 13.60 0.44
C THR A 107 -0.09 12.55 1.39
N GLY A 108 1.10 12.75 1.95
CA GLY A 108 1.67 11.84 2.94
C GLY A 108 0.83 11.77 4.22
N LEU A 109 0.31 12.88 4.72
CA LEU A 109 -0.59 12.91 5.88
C LEU A 109 -1.93 12.24 5.58
N ILE A 110 -2.52 12.47 4.41
CA ILE A 110 -3.74 11.77 3.98
C ILE A 110 -3.48 10.26 3.90
N CYS A 111 -2.36 9.86 3.31
CA CYS A 111 -1.94 8.47 3.22
C CYS A 111 -1.82 7.82 4.61
N LEU A 112 -1.23 8.54 5.57
CA LEU A 112 -1.07 8.06 6.94
C LEU A 112 -2.40 7.97 7.69
N GLY A 113 -3.28 8.96 7.53
CA GLY A 113 -4.64 8.91 8.08
C GLY A 113 -5.45 7.75 7.54
N ALA A 114 -5.41 7.52 6.23
CA ALA A 114 -6.06 6.36 5.60
C ALA A 114 -5.44 5.03 6.06
N ALA A 115 -4.11 4.99 6.28
CA ALA A 115 -3.46 3.82 6.85
C ALA A 115 -3.96 3.52 8.27
N ASN A 116 -4.15 4.55 9.10
CA ASN A 116 -4.70 4.38 10.44
C ASN A 116 -6.14 3.84 10.40
N VAL A 117 -6.98 4.29 9.43
CA VAL A 117 -8.29 3.65 9.19
C VAL A 117 -8.12 2.16 8.88
N ALA A 118 -7.17 1.80 8.02
CA ALA A 118 -6.94 0.40 7.65
C ALA A 118 -6.47 -0.45 8.84
N PHE A 119 -5.61 0.08 9.72
CA PHE A 119 -5.17 -0.61 10.93
C PHE A 119 -6.31 -0.78 11.96
N LEU A 120 -7.13 0.26 12.13
CA LEU A 120 -8.18 0.31 13.16
C LEU A 120 -9.50 -0.31 12.69
N SER A 121 -9.68 -0.60 11.41
CA SER A 121 -10.93 -1.14 10.89
C SER A 121 -11.17 -2.58 11.35
N GLY A 122 -12.30 -2.82 12.02
CA GLY A 122 -12.83 -4.13 12.36
C GLY A 122 -13.63 -4.80 11.23
N ASN A 123 -13.86 -4.08 10.12
CA ASN A 123 -14.64 -4.57 8.99
C ASN A 123 -13.76 -4.67 7.72
N PHE A 124 -13.90 -5.77 6.96
CA PHE A 124 -13.12 -6.00 5.74
C PHE A 124 -13.37 -4.95 4.66
N LEU A 125 -14.60 -4.50 4.49
CA LEU A 125 -14.92 -3.50 3.47
C LEU A 125 -14.30 -2.14 3.80
N GLY A 126 -14.40 -1.70 5.06
CA GLY A 126 -13.77 -0.46 5.53
C GLY A 126 -12.24 -0.52 5.38
N ARG A 127 -11.65 -1.66 5.76
CA ARG A 127 -10.21 -1.89 5.57
C ARG A 127 -9.81 -1.87 4.10
N TYR A 128 -10.58 -2.50 3.22
CA TYR A 128 -10.34 -2.50 1.79
C TYR A 128 -10.36 -1.08 1.20
N VAL A 129 -11.41 -0.30 1.49
CA VAL A 129 -11.51 1.08 1.02
C VAL A 129 -10.34 1.93 1.50
N ALA A 130 -9.95 1.79 2.76
CA ALA A 130 -8.79 2.51 3.31
C ALA A 130 -7.47 2.09 2.62
N LEU A 131 -7.27 0.80 2.35
CA LEU A 131 -6.11 0.29 1.62
C LEU A 131 -6.06 0.81 0.18
N GLU A 132 -7.22 0.93 -0.48
CA GLU A 132 -7.34 1.54 -1.81
C GLU A 132 -6.92 3.01 -1.81
N LEU A 133 -7.36 3.77 -0.82
CA LEU A 133 -6.97 5.18 -0.67
C LEU A 133 -5.47 5.33 -0.45
N VAL A 134 -4.87 4.47 0.38
CA VAL A 134 -3.41 4.44 0.58
C VAL A 134 -2.71 4.11 -0.74
N ALA A 135 -3.16 3.08 -1.47
CA ALA A 135 -2.57 2.68 -2.75
C ALA A 135 -2.66 3.81 -3.79
N LEU A 136 -3.80 4.51 -3.87
CA LEU A 136 -3.98 5.67 -4.73
C LEU A 136 -3.06 6.82 -4.33
N ALA A 137 -2.93 7.13 -3.03
CA ALA A 137 -2.04 8.17 -2.54
C ALA A 137 -0.57 7.87 -2.87
N VAL A 138 -0.14 6.61 -2.69
CA VAL A 138 1.20 6.15 -3.05
C VAL A 138 1.44 6.24 -4.56
N ALA A 139 0.48 5.80 -5.38
CA ALA A 139 0.59 5.89 -6.83
C ALA A 139 0.56 7.34 -7.35
N ALA A 140 -0.09 8.26 -6.64
CA ALA A 140 -0.16 9.68 -7.01
C ALA A 140 1.09 10.47 -6.60
N ALA A 141 1.83 10.04 -5.59
CA ALA A 141 3.00 10.75 -5.08
C ALA A 141 4.05 11.11 -6.16
N PRO A 142 4.39 10.22 -7.12
CA PRO A 142 5.30 10.56 -8.22
C PRO A 142 4.80 11.71 -9.12
N LEU A 143 3.50 11.78 -9.38
CA LEU A 143 2.92 12.87 -10.18
C LEU A 143 2.98 14.22 -9.49
N LEU A 144 2.87 14.22 -8.16
CA LEU A 144 2.94 15.44 -7.35
C LEU A 144 4.38 15.96 -7.22
N GLU A 145 5.35 15.05 -7.27
CA GLU A 145 6.76 15.40 -7.18
C GLU A 145 7.38 15.72 -8.54
N ARG A 146 7.11 14.87 -9.55
CA ARG A 146 7.65 14.97 -10.92
C ARG A 146 6.52 14.90 -11.94
N ALA A 147 5.94 16.05 -12.28
CA ALA A 147 4.82 16.13 -13.23
C ALA A 147 5.22 15.85 -14.69
N GLU A 148 6.52 15.79 -14.99
CA GLU A 148 7.07 15.53 -16.32
C GLU A 148 6.98 14.05 -16.71
N ALA A 149 7.64 13.64 -17.78
CA ALA A 149 7.50 12.31 -18.40
C ALA A 149 7.74 11.11 -17.47
N GLU A 150 8.57 11.25 -16.44
CA GLU A 150 8.88 10.17 -15.48
C GLU A 150 7.73 9.90 -14.49
N GLY A 151 7.06 10.93 -14.00
CA GLY A 151 5.98 10.79 -13.01
C GLY A 151 4.86 9.87 -13.48
N PRO A 152 4.27 10.07 -14.67
CA PRO A 152 3.23 9.19 -15.22
C PRO A 152 3.67 7.74 -15.41
N ARG A 153 4.93 7.51 -15.81
CA ARG A 153 5.50 6.17 -15.99
C ARG A 153 5.58 5.43 -14.66
N ILE A 154 6.14 6.09 -13.64
CA ILE A 154 6.26 5.52 -12.29
C ILE A 154 4.88 5.24 -11.71
N THR A 155 3.96 6.20 -11.79
CA THR A 155 2.57 6.05 -11.31
C THR A 155 1.89 4.84 -11.93
N ARG A 156 2.01 4.65 -13.25
CA ARG A 156 1.42 3.50 -13.94
C ARG A 156 1.99 2.18 -13.43
N ALA A 157 3.31 2.07 -13.28
CA ALA A 157 3.96 0.86 -12.80
C ALA A 157 3.50 0.52 -11.36
N VAL A 158 3.49 1.51 -10.47
CA VAL A 158 3.03 1.37 -9.08
C VAL A 158 1.56 0.96 -9.04
N TYR A 159 0.70 1.68 -9.76
CA TYR A 159 -0.73 1.44 -9.78
C TYR A 159 -1.08 0.02 -10.26
N VAL A 160 -0.52 -0.42 -11.38
CA VAL A 160 -0.82 -1.74 -11.97
C VAL A 160 -0.40 -2.88 -11.01
N LEU A 161 0.80 -2.78 -10.43
CA LEU A 161 1.27 -3.82 -9.50
C LEU A 161 0.43 -3.88 -8.22
N LEU A 162 0.05 -2.73 -7.66
CA LEU A 162 -0.79 -2.71 -6.47
C LEU A 162 -2.20 -3.27 -6.74
N ARG A 163 -2.79 -3.00 -7.93
CA ARG A 163 -4.10 -3.56 -8.33
C ARG A 163 -4.11 -5.08 -8.36
N LEU A 164 -3.00 -5.73 -8.67
CA LEU A 164 -2.91 -7.18 -8.61
C LEU A 164 -3.14 -7.71 -7.18
N GLY A 165 -2.50 -7.07 -6.17
CA GLY A 165 -2.72 -7.41 -4.77
C GLY A 165 -4.16 -7.11 -4.31
N ASP A 166 -4.71 -5.98 -4.76
CA ASP A 166 -6.07 -5.57 -4.40
C ASP A 166 -7.13 -6.51 -4.99
N ALA A 167 -6.92 -7.02 -6.21
CA ALA A 167 -7.79 -8.04 -6.81
C ALA A 167 -7.80 -9.34 -5.99
N GLY A 168 -6.63 -9.80 -5.53
CA GLY A 168 -6.53 -10.95 -4.63
C GLY A 168 -7.25 -10.72 -3.30
N LEU A 169 -7.10 -9.54 -2.71
CA LEU A 169 -7.76 -9.15 -1.47
C LEU A 169 -9.28 -9.14 -1.65
N MET A 170 -9.79 -8.51 -2.70
CA MET A 170 -11.23 -8.42 -2.97
C MET A 170 -11.85 -9.82 -3.17
N MET A 171 -11.19 -10.67 -3.95
CA MET A 171 -11.61 -12.06 -4.13
C MET A 171 -11.72 -12.80 -2.79
N ALA A 172 -10.71 -12.66 -1.94
CA ALA A 172 -10.68 -13.31 -0.63
C ALA A 172 -11.78 -12.78 0.30
N ILE A 173 -12.01 -11.47 0.32
CA ILE A 173 -13.09 -10.84 1.10
C ILE A 173 -14.45 -11.35 0.66
N PHE A 174 -14.70 -11.42 -0.65
CA PHE A 174 -15.95 -11.92 -1.19
C PHE A 174 -16.21 -13.38 -0.82
N LEU A 175 -15.18 -14.23 -0.92
CA LEU A 175 -15.28 -15.64 -0.52
C LEU A 175 -15.51 -15.81 0.98
N LEU A 176 -14.81 -15.04 1.83
CA LEU A 176 -15.00 -15.04 3.28
C LEU A 176 -16.41 -14.58 3.65
N TRP A 177 -16.89 -13.50 3.04
CA TRP A 177 -18.26 -13.04 3.24
C TRP A 177 -19.29 -14.11 2.86
N ARG A 178 -19.09 -14.78 1.72
CA ARG A 178 -19.98 -15.87 1.28
C ARG A 178 -19.99 -17.04 2.26
N LEU A 179 -18.87 -17.33 2.92
CA LEU A 179 -18.74 -18.44 3.87
C LEU A 179 -19.31 -18.10 5.25
N SER A 180 -19.09 -16.87 5.73
CA SER A 180 -19.42 -16.45 7.09
C SER A 180 -20.72 -15.63 7.20
N GLY A 181 -21.20 -15.07 6.09
CA GLY A 181 -22.34 -14.14 6.08
C GLY A 181 -22.03 -12.75 6.68
N THR A 182 -20.78 -12.49 7.09
CA THR A 182 -20.38 -11.24 7.74
C THR A 182 -19.11 -10.65 7.12
N LEU A 183 -18.96 -9.34 7.22
CA LEU A 183 -17.74 -8.61 6.87
C LEU A 183 -16.91 -8.19 8.10
N ALA A 184 -17.39 -8.47 9.33
CA ALA A 184 -16.60 -8.31 10.53
C ALA A 184 -15.38 -9.24 10.44
N ILE A 185 -14.17 -8.70 10.62
CA ILE A 185 -12.93 -9.40 10.26
C ILE A 185 -12.75 -10.65 11.09
N ASP A 186 -12.94 -10.57 12.41
CA ASP A 186 -12.69 -11.70 13.30
C ASP A 186 -13.71 -12.82 13.08
N ASP A 187 -14.97 -12.48 12.91
CA ASP A 187 -16.05 -13.45 12.62
C ASP A 187 -15.87 -14.11 11.26
N ALA A 188 -15.50 -13.31 10.25
CA ALA A 188 -15.27 -13.82 8.90
C ALA A 188 -14.05 -14.76 8.85
N LEU A 189 -12.97 -14.42 9.55
CA LEU A 189 -11.79 -15.29 9.66
C LEU A 189 -12.13 -16.57 10.45
N ALA A 190 -12.88 -16.47 11.55
CA ALA A 190 -13.33 -17.63 12.32
C ALA A 190 -14.22 -18.56 11.49
N GLY A 191 -15.17 -18.00 10.73
CA GLY A 191 -16.00 -18.76 9.79
C GLY A 191 -15.19 -19.48 8.70
N GLY A 192 -14.06 -18.90 8.28
CA GLY A 192 -13.13 -19.50 7.32
C GLY A 192 -12.38 -20.73 7.86
N LEU A 193 -12.17 -20.85 9.17
CA LEU A 193 -11.37 -21.95 9.73
C LEU A 193 -11.97 -23.33 9.45
N GLY A 194 -13.30 -23.46 9.48
CA GLY A 194 -14.02 -24.71 9.21
C GLY A 194 -14.43 -24.92 7.76
N ALA A 195 -14.08 -24.01 6.85
CA ALA A 195 -14.55 -24.07 5.45
C ALA A 195 -13.82 -25.10 4.60
N ASP A 196 -14.46 -25.47 3.47
CA ASP A 196 -13.92 -26.41 2.48
C ASP A 196 -12.49 -26.02 2.06
N PRO A 197 -11.53 -26.95 2.10
CA PRO A 197 -10.14 -26.70 1.69
C PRO A 197 -9.99 -26.15 0.28
N SER A 198 -10.91 -26.47 -0.65
CA SER A 198 -10.87 -26.00 -2.04
C SER A 198 -11.12 -24.49 -2.14
N ILE A 199 -12.10 -23.98 -1.41
CA ILE A 199 -12.43 -22.56 -1.33
C ILE A 199 -11.34 -21.81 -0.55
N MET A 200 -10.91 -22.39 0.56
CA MET A 200 -9.89 -21.76 1.39
C MET A 200 -8.53 -21.61 0.70
N ARG A 201 -8.19 -22.43 -0.28
CA ARG A 201 -7.00 -22.20 -1.11
C ARG A 201 -7.05 -20.85 -1.81
N TRP A 202 -8.20 -20.48 -2.35
CA TRP A 202 -8.39 -19.18 -3.00
C TRP A 202 -8.40 -18.02 -2.00
N VAL A 203 -9.03 -18.19 -0.85
CA VAL A 203 -9.05 -17.17 0.22
C VAL A 203 -7.63 -16.89 0.70
N VAL A 204 -6.91 -17.92 1.13
CA VAL A 204 -5.55 -17.79 1.64
C VAL A 204 -4.59 -17.32 0.54
N GLY A 205 -4.74 -17.85 -0.68
CA GLY A 205 -3.95 -17.40 -1.83
C GLY A 205 -4.14 -15.92 -2.15
N GLY A 206 -5.40 -15.44 -2.13
CA GLY A 206 -5.72 -14.03 -2.35
C GLY A 206 -5.18 -13.10 -1.25
N LEU A 207 -5.32 -13.50 0.02
CA LEU A 207 -4.80 -12.73 1.17
C LEU A 207 -3.26 -12.73 1.20
N ALA A 208 -2.64 -13.88 0.91
CA ALA A 208 -1.18 -14.00 0.80
C ALA A 208 -0.65 -13.13 -0.35
N LEU A 209 -1.28 -13.18 -1.52
CA LEU A 209 -0.91 -12.34 -2.67
C LEU A 209 -1.03 -10.84 -2.33
N ALA A 210 -2.13 -10.44 -1.69
CA ALA A 210 -2.33 -9.06 -1.27
C ALA A 210 -1.22 -8.58 -0.32
N SER A 211 -0.89 -9.39 0.68
CA SER A 211 0.20 -9.10 1.62
C SER A 211 1.55 -9.07 0.91
N TRP A 212 1.82 -10.05 0.04
CA TRP A 212 3.05 -10.18 -0.72
C TRP A 212 3.34 -8.94 -1.58
N VAL A 213 2.33 -8.52 -2.35
CA VAL A 213 2.43 -7.33 -3.20
C VAL A 213 2.62 -6.06 -2.37
N LYS A 214 1.81 -5.87 -1.30
CA LYS A 214 1.87 -4.66 -0.47
C LYS A 214 3.18 -4.53 0.30
N MET A 215 3.76 -5.64 0.75
CA MET A 215 5.08 -5.64 1.38
C MET A 215 6.22 -5.40 0.40
N GLY A 216 5.99 -5.55 -0.90
CA GLY A 216 7.03 -5.48 -1.91
C GLY A 216 8.02 -6.65 -1.82
N ALA A 217 7.57 -7.86 -1.46
CA ALA A 217 8.41 -9.05 -1.53
C ALA A 217 8.70 -9.41 -2.99
N TRP A 218 9.87 -10.01 -3.25
CA TRP A 218 10.22 -10.45 -4.60
C TRP A 218 9.14 -11.42 -5.15
N PRO A 219 8.66 -11.28 -6.38
CA PRO A 219 9.07 -10.40 -7.48
C PRO A 219 8.35 -9.03 -7.50
N PHE A 220 7.51 -8.70 -6.53
CA PHE A 220 6.69 -7.47 -6.55
C PHE A 220 7.39 -6.23 -5.99
N GLN A 221 8.66 -6.28 -5.58
CA GLN A 221 9.44 -5.10 -5.16
C GLN A 221 9.54 -4.03 -6.24
N ALA A 222 9.23 -4.38 -7.49
CA ALA A 222 9.34 -3.50 -8.64
C ALA A 222 8.53 -2.19 -8.50
N TRP A 223 7.39 -2.20 -7.77
CA TRP A 223 6.66 -0.97 -7.50
C TRP A 223 7.40 -0.04 -6.53
N ILE A 224 8.19 -0.58 -5.58
CA ILE A 224 9.04 0.22 -4.70
C ILE A 224 10.28 0.68 -5.47
N GLU A 225 10.89 -0.19 -6.28
CA GLU A 225 12.05 0.12 -7.12
C GLU A 225 11.74 1.25 -8.11
N ALA A 226 10.54 1.29 -8.67
CA ALA A 226 10.09 2.37 -9.54
C ALA A 226 10.19 3.76 -8.87
N SER A 227 10.21 3.83 -7.54
CA SER A 227 10.39 5.08 -6.79
C SER A 227 11.84 5.59 -6.74
N GLU A 228 12.82 4.87 -7.29
CA GLU A 228 14.24 5.23 -7.23
C GLU A 228 14.54 6.68 -7.64
N PRO A 229 13.93 7.25 -8.71
CA PRO A 229 14.19 8.62 -9.13
C PRO A 229 13.58 9.68 -8.22
N LEU A 230 12.69 9.30 -7.29
CA LEU A 230 11.99 10.23 -6.40
C LEU A 230 12.89 10.71 -5.27
N SER A 231 12.47 11.79 -4.61
CA SER A 231 13.20 12.31 -3.44
C SER A 231 13.26 11.27 -2.31
N PRO A 232 14.30 11.33 -1.48
CA PRO A 232 14.42 10.44 -0.32
C PRO A 232 13.22 10.52 0.61
N PHE A 233 12.58 11.68 0.70
CA PHE A 233 11.39 11.87 1.52
C PHE A 233 10.20 11.02 1.04
N VAL A 234 9.85 11.11 -0.25
CA VAL A 234 8.74 10.32 -0.83
C VAL A 234 9.05 8.83 -0.75
N ARG A 235 10.28 8.44 -1.08
CA ARG A 235 10.72 7.05 -1.02
C ARG A 235 10.61 6.47 0.40
N SER A 236 11.06 7.20 1.41
CA SER A 236 11.05 6.75 2.79
C SER A 236 9.64 6.74 3.36
N TRP A 237 8.90 7.84 3.25
CA TRP A 237 7.58 7.97 3.88
C TRP A 237 6.52 7.12 3.19
N THR A 238 6.38 7.29 1.86
CA THR A 238 5.27 6.71 1.11
C THR A 238 5.53 5.25 0.75
N PHE A 239 6.71 4.97 0.21
CA PHE A 239 7.00 3.66 -0.37
C PHE A 239 7.59 2.66 0.64
N ALA A 240 8.43 3.10 1.56
CA ALA A 240 9.11 2.18 2.48
C ALA A 240 8.33 1.89 3.76
N THR A 241 7.38 2.74 4.16
CA THR A 241 6.77 2.65 5.50
C THR A 241 5.32 2.21 5.45
N VAL A 242 4.44 2.98 4.81
CA VAL A 242 2.99 2.81 5.00
C VAL A 242 2.48 1.50 4.41
N LEU A 243 2.65 1.28 3.10
CA LEU A 243 2.14 0.06 2.45
C LEU A 243 2.81 -1.22 2.93
N PRO A 244 4.15 -1.28 3.11
CA PRO A 244 4.79 -2.46 3.66
C PRO A 244 4.31 -2.82 5.07
N ASN A 245 4.05 -1.83 5.93
CA ASN A 245 3.50 -2.08 7.26
C ASN A 245 2.05 -2.59 7.20
N LEU A 246 1.23 -2.04 6.31
CA LEU A 246 -0.13 -2.54 6.07
C LEU A 246 -0.12 -3.97 5.53
N GLY A 247 0.84 -4.30 4.65
CA GLY A 247 1.04 -5.66 4.17
C GLY A 247 1.44 -6.64 5.27
N LEU A 248 2.37 -6.25 6.16
CA LEU A 248 2.76 -7.03 7.34
C LEU A 248 1.60 -7.21 8.32
N TYR A 249 0.83 -6.15 8.55
CA TYR A 249 -0.34 -6.21 9.43
C TYR A 249 -1.43 -7.12 8.85
N LEU A 250 -1.70 -7.03 7.55
CA LEU A 250 -2.61 -7.94 6.87
C LEU A 250 -2.12 -9.39 7.01
N LEU A 251 -0.84 -9.65 6.78
CA LEU A 251 -0.22 -10.96 6.93
C LEU A 251 -0.40 -11.51 8.36
N TYR A 252 -0.14 -10.69 9.38
CA TYR A 252 -0.39 -11.05 10.76
C TYR A 252 -1.84 -11.49 11.00
N ARG A 253 -2.81 -10.71 10.52
CA ARG A 253 -4.24 -10.97 10.71
C ARG A 253 -4.72 -12.26 10.02
N VAL A 254 -4.08 -12.66 8.92
CA VAL A 254 -4.46 -13.86 8.16
C VAL A 254 -3.65 -15.11 8.53
N THR A 255 -2.60 -14.97 9.31
CA THR A 255 -1.75 -16.10 9.74
C THR A 255 -2.55 -17.24 10.40
N PRO A 256 -3.60 -17.00 11.23
CA PRO A 256 -4.40 -18.10 11.78
C PRO A 256 -5.06 -18.99 10.73
N LEU A 257 -5.38 -18.48 9.54
CA LEU A 257 -5.93 -19.27 8.44
C LEU A 257 -4.89 -20.21 7.81
N LEU A 258 -3.59 -19.91 7.96
CA LEU A 258 -2.48 -20.77 7.51
C LEU A 258 -2.22 -21.90 8.51
N ALA A 259 -2.47 -21.65 9.81
CA ALA A 259 -2.30 -22.65 10.85
C ALA A 259 -3.18 -23.88 10.59
N GLY A 260 -2.60 -25.07 10.67
CA GLY A 260 -3.31 -26.34 10.41
C GLY A 260 -3.47 -26.74 8.94
N ARG A 261 -3.04 -25.89 7.98
CA ARG A 261 -3.10 -26.17 6.53
C ARG A 261 -1.73 -26.52 5.96
N VAL A 262 -1.19 -27.65 6.38
CA VAL A 262 0.21 -28.07 6.19
C VAL A 262 0.69 -27.92 4.74
N LEU A 263 -0.07 -28.44 3.76
CA LEU A 263 0.36 -28.42 2.36
C LEU A 263 0.49 -26.99 1.82
N MET A 264 -0.47 -26.13 2.13
CA MET A 264 -0.49 -24.76 1.65
C MET A 264 0.56 -23.88 2.31
N SER A 265 0.75 -24.07 3.62
CA SER A 265 1.79 -23.37 4.37
C SER A 265 3.19 -23.78 3.89
N GLN A 266 3.42 -25.05 3.56
CA GLN A 266 4.68 -25.50 2.98
C GLN A 266 4.98 -24.85 1.62
N TRP A 267 4.02 -24.83 0.68
CA TRP A 267 4.20 -24.18 -0.60
C TRP A 267 4.47 -22.68 -0.48
N LEU A 268 3.69 -22.00 0.35
CA LEU A 268 3.89 -20.59 0.62
C LEU A 268 5.26 -20.33 1.26
N GLY A 269 5.66 -21.14 2.23
CA GLY A 269 6.94 -21.03 2.90
C GLY A 269 8.13 -21.22 1.96
N TRP A 270 8.11 -22.23 1.08
CA TRP A 270 9.19 -22.45 0.10
C TRP A 270 9.24 -21.35 -0.95
N ALA A 271 8.09 -20.87 -1.45
CA ALA A 271 8.03 -19.75 -2.38
C ALA A 271 8.58 -18.46 -1.74
N ALA A 272 8.21 -18.21 -0.49
CA ALA A 272 8.68 -17.06 0.28
C ALA A 272 10.19 -17.13 0.59
N TRP A 273 10.70 -18.32 0.92
CA TRP A 273 12.13 -18.57 1.08
C TRP A 273 12.91 -18.29 -0.20
N ALA A 274 12.46 -18.83 -1.32
CA ALA A 274 13.11 -18.61 -2.61
C ALA A 274 13.10 -17.11 -2.98
N ALA A 275 11.98 -16.43 -2.75
CA ALA A 275 11.85 -14.99 -2.95
C ALA A 275 12.85 -14.20 -2.08
N ALA A 276 12.97 -14.55 -0.79
CA ALA A 276 13.92 -13.92 0.12
C ALA A 276 15.37 -14.16 -0.30
N LEU A 277 15.71 -15.37 -0.74
CA LEU A 277 17.06 -15.71 -1.19
C LEU A 277 17.46 -14.94 -2.45
N VAL A 278 16.59 -14.92 -3.48
CA VAL A 278 16.84 -14.18 -4.72
C VAL A 278 16.97 -12.68 -4.43
N ALA A 279 16.10 -12.12 -3.59
CA ALA A 279 16.20 -10.74 -3.17
C ALA A 279 17.51 -10.45 -2.42
N GLY A 280 17.95 -11.34 -1.54
CA GLY A 280 19.20 -11.21 -0.79
C GLY A 280 20.44 -11.19 -1.68
N LEU A 281 20.51 -12.10 -2.66
CA LEU A 281 21.57 -12.10 -3.66
C LEU A 281 21.53 -10.83 -4.51
N GLY A 282 20.34 -10.40 -4.93
CA GLY A 282 20.15 -9.15 -5.67
C GLY A 282 20.62 -7.93 -4.87
N ALA A 283 20.28 -7.87 -3.58
CA ALA A 283 20.70 -6.77 -2.70
C ALA A 283 22.24 -6.67 -2.62
N LEU A 284 22.93 -7.80 -2.48
CA LEU A 284 24.40 -7.84 -2.43
C LEU A 284 25.04 -7.43 -3.75
N VAL A 285 24.53 -7.94 -4.88
CA VAL A 285 25.04 -7.60 -6.22
C VAL A 285 24.86 -6.11 -6.50
N LEU A 286 23.68 -5.57 -6.22
CA LEU A 286 23.37 -4.15 -6.42
C LEU A 286 24.23 -3.25 -5.53
N LEU A 287 24.44 -3.63 -4.27
CA LEU A 287 25.27 -2.85 -3.34
C LEU A 287 26.73 -2.81 -3.83
N ARG A 288 27.29 -3.95 -4.25
CA ARG A 288 28.66 -4.00 -4.81
C ARG A 288 28.78 -3.24 -6.12
N GLY A 289 27.71 -3.22 -6.92
CA GLY A 289 27.63 -2.45 -8.17
C GLY A 289 27.44 -0.94 -7.94
N GLY A 290 27.32 -0.48 -6.71
CA GLY A 290 27.14 0.93 -6.37
C GLY A 290 25.68 1.43 -6.45
N ALA A 291 24.70 0.55 -6.62
CA ALA A 291 23.28 0.90 -6.69
C ALA A 291 22.63 0.84 -5.29
N TRP A 292 23.03 1.76 -4.40
CA TRP A 292 22.54 1.81 -3.01
C TRP A 292 21.02 1.79 -2.91
N ARG A 293 20.34 2.67 -3.63
CA ARG A 293 18.88 2.85 -3.56
C ARG A 293 18.12 1.56 -3.87
N ARG A 294 18.51 0.89 -4.96
CA ARG A 294 17.93 -0.40 -5.34
C ARG A 294 18.28 -1.49 -4.35
N SER A 295 19.52 -1.52 -3.90
CA SER A 295 19.99 -2.50 -2.91
C SER A 295 19.16 -2.46 -1.61
N VAL A 296 18.79 -1.27 -1.13
CA VAL A 296 17.92 -1.10 0.04
C VAL A 296 16.50 -1.62 -0.23
N VAL A 297 15.95 -1.42 -1.44
CA VAL A 297 14.65 -1.98 -1.83
C VAL A 297 14.69 -3.51 -1.79
N TYR A 298 15.73 -4.12 -2.35
CA TYR A 298 15.90 -5.58 -2.33
C TYR A 298 16.10 -6.12 -0.92
N LEU A 299 16.78 -5.39 -0.04
CA LEU A 299 16.86 -5.76 1.38
C LEU A 299 15.48 -5.75 2.05
N GLY A 300 14.62 -4.79 1.69
CA GLY A 300 13.21 -4.78 2.09
C GLY A 300 12.44 -6.00 1.58
N ALA A 301 12.70 -6.41 0.34
CA ALA A 301 12.09 -7.60 -0.24
C ALA A 301 12.54 -8.92 0.45
N VAL A 302 13.79 -9.00 0.93
CA VAL A 302 14.25 -10.12 1.79
C VAL A 302 13.40 -10.19 3.05
N GLN A 303 13.21 -9.06 3.74
CA GLN A 303 12.43 -8.99 4.97
C GLN A 303 10.98 -9.42 4.73
N ALA A 304 10.38 -8.97 3.64
CA ALA A 304 9.02 -9.35 3.27
C ALA A 304 8.89 -10.85 2.96
N GLY A 305 9.85 -11.45 2.26
CA GLY A 305 9.89 -12.90 2.01
C GLY A 305 10.06 -13.71 3.31
N LEU A 306 10.96 -13.28 4.20
CA LEU A 306 11.10 -13.90 5.52
C LEU A 306 9.83 -13.78 6.37
N ALA A 307 9.12 -12.65 6.34
CA ALA A 307 7.86 -12.48 7.05
C ALA A 307 6.77 -13.45 6.55
N LEU A 308 6.68 -13.65 5.24
CA LEU A 308 5.78 -14.64 4.63
C LEU A 308 6.14 -16.06 5.07
N MET A 309 7.43 -16.39 5.18
CA MET A 309 7.91 -17.68 5.67
C MET A 309 7.51 -17.90 7.15
N VAL A 310 7.66 -16.87 8.00
CA VAL A 310 7.24 -16.92 9.41
C VAL A 310 5.72 -17.10 9.51
N ALA A 311 4.95 -16.39 8.69
CA ALA A 311 3.50 -16.56 8.64
C ALA A 311 3.09 -17.96 8.15
N ALA A 312 3.81 -18.52 7.17
CA ALA A 312 3.61 -19.89 6.71
C ALA A 312 3.89 -20.94 7.82
N ALA A 313 4.76 -20.61 8.78
CA ALA A 313 4.95 -21.42 9.99
C ALA A 313 3.78 -21.31 11.00
N GLY A 314 2.82 -20.40 10.78
CA GLY A 314 1.69 -20.17 11.69
C GLY A 314 1.99 -19.19 12.82
N GLU A 315 3.17 -18.58 12.86
CA GLU A 315 3.67 -17.76 13.97
C GLU A 315 3.25 -16.29 13.84
N GLY A 316 1.96 -15.99 13.97
CA GLY A 316 1.40 -14.64 13.84
C GLY A 316 1.99 -13.64 14.84
N ALA A 317 2.22 -14.03 16.09
CA ALA A 317 2.81 -13.15 17.09
C ALA A 317 4.22 -12.69 16.69
N VAL A 318 5.02 -13.58 16.06
CA VAL A 318 6.35 -13.24 15.55
C VAL A 318 6.23 -12.28 14.37
N VAL A 319 5.28 -12.49 13.43
CA VAL A 319 5.02 -11.56 12.32
C VAL A 319 4.68 -10.16 12.84
N PHE A 320 3.83 -10.07 13.86
CA PHE A 320 3.47 -8.79 14.46
C PHE A 320 4.65 -8.10 15.15
N SER A 321 5.44 -8.86 15.91
CA SER A 321 6.67 -8.34 16.54
C SER A 321 7.66 -7.83 15.49
N LEU A 322 7.79 -8.50 14.35
CA LEU A 322 8.63 -8.04 13.23
C LEU A 322 8.13 -6.71 12.67
N LEU A 323 6.81 -6.49 12.55
CA LEU A 323 6.28 -5.19 12.15
C LEU A 323 6.79 -4.09 13.10
N LEU A 324 6.71 -4.32 14.42
CA LEU A 324 7.16 -3.34 15.41
C LEU A 324 8.68 -3.11 15.36
N LEU A 325 9.46 -4.17 15.29
CA LEU A 325 10.92 -4.11 15.39
C LEU A 325 11.60 -3.64 14.11
N THR A 326 11.04 -3.93 12.92
CA THR A 326 11.72 -3.64 11.65
C THR A 326 11.32 -2.32 11.01
N THR A 327 10.20 -1.70 11.43
CA THR A 327 9.68 -0.48 10.81
C THR A 327 10.67 0.68 10.87
N VAL A 328 11.17 1.01 12.06
CA VAL A 328 12.11 2.12 12.25
C VAL A 328 13.46 1.85 11.60
N PRO A 329 14.12 0.69 11.81
CA PRO A 329 15.37 0.39 11.14
C PRO A 329 15.27 0.40 9.60
N ARG A 330 14.20 -0.18 9.03
CA ARG A 330 13.97 -0.15 7.59
C ARG A 330 13.89 1.28 7.07
N LEU A 331 13.12 2.14 7.74
CA LEU A 331 12.99 3.54 7.37
C LEU A 331 14.31 4.29 7.48
N ALA A 332 15.10 4.01 8.52
CA ALA A 332 16.42 4.61 8.72
C ALA A 332 17.38 4.32 7.56
N LEU A 333 17.31 3.13 6.95
CA LEU A 333 18.09 2.81 5.74
C LEU A 333 17.74 3.72 4.55
N TYR A 334 16.45 4.03 4.35
CA TYR A 334 16.03 4.96 3.29
C TYR A 334 16.43 6.41 3.60
N CYS A 335 16.53 6.77 4.87
CA CYS A 335 16.96 8.10 5.30
C CYS A 335 18.48 8.27 5.30
N ALA A 336 19.26 7.17 5.33
CA ALA A 336 20.71 7.20 5.49
C ALA A 336 21.43 8.05 4.41
N GLU A 337 20.91 8.04 3.18
CA GLU A 337 21.47 8.85 2.07
C GLU A 337 21.29 10.36 2.28
N SER A 338 20.34 10.78 3.11
CA SER A 338 20.01 12.20 3.37
C SER A 338 20.70 12.74 4.61
N ILE A 339 21.33 11.89 5.40
CA ILE A 339 22.05 12.30 6.61
C ILE A 339 23.34 12.99 6.18
N ARG A 340 23.52 14.25 6.64
CA ARG A 340 24.69 15.04 6.32
C ARG A 340 25.98 14.40 6.83
N GLY A 341 26.95 14.24 5.91
CA GLY A 341 28.27 13.69 6.19
C GLY A 341 28.38 12.19 5.91
N ARG A 342 29.53 11.81 5.31
CA ARG A 342 29.82 10.41 4.89
C ARG A 342 29.78 9.43 6.05
N GLU A 343 30.22 9.85 7.22
CA GLU A 343 30.29 9.01 8.42
C GLU A 343 28.90 8.81 9.04
N GLY A 344 28.10 9.88 9.16
CA GLY A 344 26.75 9.81 9.73
C GLY A 344 25.83 8.88 8.96
N GLY A 345 25.85 8.95 7.63
CA GLY A 345 25.06 8.05 6.77
C GLY A 345 25.47 6.58 6.90
N ARG A 346 26.80 6.31 6.98
CA ARG A 346 27.31 4.94 7.20
C ARG A 346 26.95 4.40 8.58
N VAL A 347 27.13 5.18 9.61
CA VAL A 347 26.73 4.77 10.97
C VAL A 347 25.25 4.46 11.04
N CYS A 348 24.41 5.33 10.48
CA CYS A 348 22.96 5.10 10.42
C CYS A 348 22.62 3.79 9.66
N ALA A 349 23.22 3.57 8.50
CA ALA A 349 22.99 2.36 7.70
C ALA A 349 23.47 1.10 8.43
N SER A 350 24.61 1.17 9.12
CA SER A 350 25.19 0.05 9.87
C SER A 350 24.34 -0.32 11.08
N VAL A 351 23.93 0.68 11.86
CA VAL A 351 23.06 0.50 13.04
C VAL A 351 21.69 -0.06 12.60
N ALA A 352 21.11 0.53 11.57
CA ALA A 352 19.82 0.08 11.05
C ALA A 352 19.90 -1.34 10.47
N GLY A 353 20.92 -1.64 9.67
CA GLY A 353 21.16 -2.97 9.12
C GLY A 353 21.41 -4.02 10.22
N GLY A 354 22.23 -3.68 11.22
CA GLY A 354 22.47 -4.53 12.39
C GLY A 354 21.19 -4.80 13.19
N ALA A 355 20.38 -3.78 13.43
CA ALA A 355 19.10 -3.93 14.12
C ALA A 355 18.12 -4.85 13.35
N LEU A 356 18.09 -4.76 12.02
CA LEU A 356 17.30 -5.68 11.18
C LEU A 356 17.82 -7.12 11.28
N VAL A 357 19.14 -7.32 11.21
CA VAL A 357 19.73 -8.65 11.36
C VAL A 357 19.37 -9.26 12.72
N VAL A 358 19.46 -8.49 13.81
CA VAL A 358 19.08 -8.97 15.16
C VAL A 358 17.61 -9.32 15.23
N ALA A 359 16.72 -8.47 14.71
CA ALA A 359 15.27 -8.74 14.70
C ALA A 359 14.93 -10.03 13.95
N TRP A 360 15.57 -10.27 12.79
CA TRP A 360 15.35 -11.49 12.01
C TRP A 360 16.03 -12.72 12.60
N ALA A 361 17.20 -12.59 13.22
CA ALA A 361 17.83 -13.68 13.97
C ALA A 361 16.94 -14.13 15.13
N TRP A 362 16.36 -13.17 15.85
CA TRP A 362 15.38 -13.46 16.91
C TRP A 362 14.14 -14.16 16.37
N ALA A 363 13.58 -13.70 15.24
CA ALA A 363 12.41 -14.34 14.63
C ALA A 363 12.70 -15.80 14.22
N LEU A 364 13.83 -16.06 13.57
CA LEU A 364 14.23 -17.42 13.20
C LEU A 364 14.51 -18.30 14.43
N TRP A 365 15.11 -17.73 15.47
CA TRP A 365 15.29 -18.43 16.75
C TRP A 365 13.95 -18.83 17.37
N SER A 366 12.93 -17.96 17.31
CA SER A 366 11.60 -18.25 17.81
C SER A 366 10.91 -19.39 17.05
N LEU A 367 11.23 -19.60 15.77
CA LEU A 367 10.70 -20.69 14.96
C LEU A 367 11.29 -22.06 15.28
N ARG A 368 12.44 -22.14 15.93
CA ARG A 368 13.17 -23.43 16.12
C ARG A 368 12.38 -24.52 16.82
N GLY A 369 11.46 -24.13 17.71
CA GLY A 369 10.60 -25.06 18.45
C GLY A 369 9.36 -25.48 17.67
N ALA A 370 8.71 -24.54 17.00
CA ALA A 370 7.46 -24.77 16.28
C ALA A 370 7.66 -25.24 14.82
N ALA A 371 8.71 -24.75 14.16
CA ALA A 371 8.94 -25.01 12.74
C ALA A 371 10.46 -25.02 12.41
N PRO A 372 11.21 -26.03 12.89
CA PRO A 372 12.67 -26.07 12.79
C PRO A 372 13.19 -26.04 11.34
N GLN A 373 12.43 -26.59 10.37
CA GLN A 373 12.77 -26.53 8.95
C GLN A 373 12.81 -25.09 8.42
N TRP A 374 11.92 -24.23 8.86
CA TRP A 374 11.89 -22.82 8.47
C TRP A 374 12.95 -22.00 9.19
N ALA A 375 13.23 -22.33 10.46
CA ALA A 375 14.35 -21.74 11.19
C ALA A 375 15.68 -22.02 10.47
N ALA A 376 15.93 -23.26 10.05
CA ALA A 376 17.12 -23.64 9.30
C ALA A 376 17.18 -23.02 7.89
N ALA A 377 16.07 -23.06 7.14
CA ALA A 377 16.00 -22.48 5.80
C ALA A 377 16.25 -20.96 5.81
N GLY A 378 15.76 -20.24 6.82
CA GLY A 378 15.92 -18.80 6.98
C GLY A 378 17.36 -18.34 7.21
N ILE A 379 18.30 -19.23 7.57
CA ILE A 379 19.71 -18.88 7.78
C ILE A 379 20.35 -18.31 6.51
N LEU A 380 20.04 -18.84 5.33
CA LEU A 380 20.63 -18.35 4.07
C LEU A 380 20.21 -16.92 3.72
N PRO A 381 18.92 -16.56 3.69
CA PRO A 381 18.52 -15.16 3.52
C PRO A 381 19.07 -14.23 4.61
N LEU A 382 19.13 -14.70 5.86
CA LEU A 382 19.73 -13.94 6.95
C LEU A 382 21.23 -13.72 6.73
N ALA A 383 21.97 -14.71 6.29
CA ALA A 383 23.39 -14.57 5.94
C ALA A 383 23.60 -13.54 4.82
N ALA A 384 22.69 -13.47 3.83
CA ALA A 384 22.72 -12.42 2.81
C ALA A 384 22.51 -11.02 3.42
N MET A 385 21.63 -10.84 4.40
CA MET A 385 21.45 -9.58 5.12
C MET A 385 22.69 -9.20 5.94
N VAL A 386 23.32 -10.16 6.62
CA VAL A 386 24.60 -9.95 7.34
C VAL A 386 25.70 -9.52 6.36
N GLY A 387 25.83 -10.22 5.24
CA GLY A 387 26.79 -9.89 4.19
C GLY A 387 26.53 -8.49 3.60
N TRP A 388 25.27 -8.14 3.37
CA TRP A 388 24.88 -6.80 2.94
C TRP A 388 25.32 -5.74 3.96
N THR A 389 25.02 -5.94 5.24
CA THR A 389 25.38 -5.02 6.32
C THR A 389 26.90 -4.84 6.41
N ALA A 390 27.65 -5.92 6.32
CA ALA A 390 29.12 -5.89 6.33
C ALA A 390 29.69 -5.11 5.13
N VAL A 391 29.15 -5.33 3.93
CA VAL A 391 29.56 -4.57 2.73
C VAL A 391 29.18 -3.11 2.84
N ALA A 392 27.99 -2.79 3.37
CA ALA A 392 27.54 -1.42 3.59
C ALA A 392 28.44 -0.66 4.58
N MET A 393 28.95 -1.34 5.61
CA MET A 393 29.93 -0.75 6.54
C MET A 393 31.28 -0.45 5.87
N ALA A 394 31.73 -1.33 5.00
CA ALA A 394 33.03 -1.22 4.34
C ALA A 394 33.02 -0.24 3.15
N SER A 395 31.85 0.01 2.54
CA SER A 395 31.73 0.83 1.34
C SER A 395 31.34 2.28 1.67
N PRO A 396 31.99 3.31 1.06
CA PRO A 396 31.55 4.68 1.21
C PRO A 396 30.22 4.89 0.49
N VAL A 397 29.18 5.25 1.22
CA VAL A 397 27.80 5.52 0.72
C VAL A 397 27.82 6.55 -0.43
N GLU A 398 28.76 7.46 -0.45
CA GLU A 398 28.83 8.55 -1.41
C GLU A 398 29.32 8.16 -2.81
N ARG A 399 30.12 7.08 -2.95
CA ARG A 399 30.48 6.57 -4.29
C ARG A 399 29.28 6.04 -5.06
N THR A 400 28.22 5.72 -4.32
CA THR A 400 26.99 5.12 -4.86
C THR A 400 25.89 6.13 -5.13
N VAL A 401 25.88 7.29 -4.43
CA VAL A 401 24.80 8.28 -4.53
C VAL A 401 25.10 9.36 -5.57
N LEU A 402 26.38 9.73 -5.76
CA LEU A 402 26.80 10.80 -6.67
C LEU A 402 27.18 10.32 -8.07
N ALA A 403 27.23 9.01 -8.32
CA ALA A 403 27.38 8.53 -9.68
C ALA A 403 26.06 8.82 -10.43
N GLU A 404 26.02 9.90 -11.21
CA GLU A 404 24.99 10.10 -12.23
C GLU A 404 24.75 8.78 -12.98
N PRO A 405 23.50 8.51 -13.42
CA PRO A 405 23.16 7.28 -14.15
C PRO A 405 23.74 7.27 -15.58
N THR A 406 24.95 7.80 -15.74
CA THR A 406 25.69 7.79 -17.02
C THR A 406 26.39 6.46 -17.16
N ARG A 407 25.72 5.53 -17.88
CA ARG A 407 26.17 4.23 -18.39
C ARG A 407 26.31 3.13 -17.32
N PRO A 408 25.80 1.93 -17.60
CA PRO A 408 26.02 0.76 -16.74
C PRO A 408 27.54 0.53 -16.67
N ARG A 409 28.13 0.86 -15.52
CA ARG A 409 29.54 0.57 -15.23
C ARG A 409 29.66 -0.94 -15.33
N ARG A 410 30.42 -1.45 -16.32
CA ARG A 410 30.73 -2.88 -16.41
C ARG A 410 31.26 -3.31 -15.05
N VAL A 411 30.47 -4.12 -14.34
CA VAL A 411 30.89 -4.77 -13.10
C VAL A 411 32.10 -5.59 -13.47
N ARG A 412 33.27 -5.20 -12.98
CA ARG A 412 34.50 -5.96 -13.17
C ARG A 412 34.29 -7.27 -12.41
N GLU A 413 34.05 -8.32 -13.16
CA GLU A 413 33.75 -9.65 -12.64
C GLU A 413 34.98 -10.16 -11.87
N HIS A 414 34.91 -10.14 -10.57
CA HIS A 414 35.94 -10.75 -9.72
C HIS A 414 35.31 -11.93 -8.97
N GLY A 415 35.43 -13.13 -9.56
CA GLY A 415 35.06 -14.40 -8.97
C GLY A 415 33.89 -15.13 -9.61
N ALA A 416 33.96 -16.44 -9.72
CA ALA A 416 32.96 -17.31 -10.34
C ALA A 416 31.59 -17.22 -9.66
N LEU A 417 31.52 -17.01 -8.34
CA LEU A 417 30.27 -16.82 -7.59
C LEU A 417 29.57 -15.49 -7.93
N ALA A 418 30.33 -14.43 -8.21
CA ALA A 418 29.74 -13.14 -8.61
C ALA A 418 29.18 -13.20 -10.03
N SER A 419 29.83 -13.89 -10.95
CA SER A 419 29.31 -14.08 -12.32
C SER A 419 28.07 -14.97 -12.34
N VAL A 420 28.02 -16.02 -11.54
CA VAL A 420 26.81 -16.86 -11.39
C VAL A 420 25.66 -16.06 -10.77
N ALA A 421 25.90 -15.28 -9.73
CA ALA A 421 24.88 -14.44 -9.11
C ALA A 421 24.34 -13.37 -10.09
N VAL A 422 25.21 -12.75 -10.89
CA VAL A 422 24.82 -11.80 -11.94
C VAL A 422 24.05 -12.49 -13.07
N ALA A 423 24.44 -13.70 -13.46
CA ALA A 423 23.75 -14.47 -14.49
C ALA A 423 22.34 -14.89 -14.02
N ILE A 424 22.21 -15.39 -12.78
CA ILE A 424 20.91 -15.74 -12.19
C ILE A 424 20.04 -14.48 -12.07
N TYR A 425 20.59 -13.37 -11.59
CA TYR A 425 19.89 -12.10 -11.48
C TYR A 425 19.37 -11.63 -12.86
N ARG A 426 20.20 -11.61 -13.89
CA ARG A 426 19.78 -11.21 -15.24
C ARG A 426 18.75 -12.16 -15.85
N TRP A 427 18.93 -13.46 -15.70
CA TRP A 427 18.01 -14.45 -16.24
C TRP A 427 16.64 -14.39 -15.56
N VAL A 428 16.61 -14.23 -14.24
CA VAL A 428 15.37 -14.16 -13.47
C VAL A 428 14.70 -12.81 -13.64
N GLU A 429 15.42 -11.71 -13.54
CA GLU A 429 14.82 -10.38 -13.52
C GLU A 429 14.50 -9.84 -14.93
N GLN A 430 15.39 -10.04 -15.89
CA GLN A 430 15.16 -9.57 -17.27
C GLN A 430 14.39 -10.58 -18.12
N GLY A 431 14.61 -11.88 -17.90
CA GLY A 431 13.95 -12.95 -18.67
C GLY A 431 12.55 -13.28 -18.14
N LEU A 432 12.48 -13.78 -16.89
CA LEU A 432 11.21 -14.24 -16.30
C LEU A 432 10.30 -13.08 -15.87
N LEU A 433 10.85 -12.09 -15.15
CA LEU A 433 10.04 -10.98 -14.64
C LEU A 433 9.66 -9.98 -15.72
N GLY A 434 10.59 -9.62 -16.61
CA GLY A 434 10.25 -8.77 -17.76
C GLY A 434 9.16 -9.39 -18.61
N GLY A 435 9.20 -10.71 -18.82
CA GLY A 435 8.16 -11.49 -19.49
C GLY A 435 6.84 -11.50 -18.71
N LEU A 436 6.88 -11.83 -17.42
CA LEU A 436 5.68 -11.90 -16.57
C LEU A 436 5.00 -10.52 -16.41
N VAL A 437 5.77 -9.46 -16.17
CA VAL A 437 5.26 -8.09 -16.08
C VAL A 437 4.68 -7.64 -17.41
N SER A 438 5.29 -7.98 -18.54
CA SER A 438 4.76 -7.64 -19.87
C SER A 438 3.47 -8.39 -20.19
N VAL A 439 3.38 -9.68 -19.81
CA VAL A 439 2.15 -10.49 -19.96
C VAL A 439 1.05 -9.98 -19.03
N LEU A 440 1.35 -9.67 -17.77
CA LEU A 440 0.38 -9.10 -16.82
C LEU A 440 -0.07 -7.70 -17.25
N ALA A 441 0.84 -6.84 -17.68
CA ALA A 441 0.49 -5.53 -18.21
C ALA A 441 -0.34 -5.64 -19.50
N GLY A 442 -0.02 -6.59 -20.36
CA GLY A 442 -0.81 -6.90 -21.57
C GLY A 442 -2.20 -7.42 -21.24
N SER A 443 -2.33 -8.33 -20.27
CA SER A 443 -3.63 -8.87 -19.85
C SER A 443 -4.51 -7.83 -19.17
N VAL A 444 -3.94 -6.94 -18.34
CA VAL A 444 -4.67 -5.81 -17.74
C VAL A 444 -5.10 -4.80 -18.80
N GLN A 445 -4.24 -4.51 -19.79
CA GLN A 445 -4.62 -3.63 -20.91
C GLN A 445 -5.70 -4.27 -21.77
N TRP A 446 -5.64 -5.58 -22.01
CA TRP A 446 -6.66 -6.33 -22.73
C TRP A 446 -7.98 -6.33 -21.95
N ALA A 447 -7.95 -6.65 -20.64
CA ALA A 447 -9.14 -6.63 -19.79
C ALA A 447 -9.76 -5.22 -19.69
N SER A 448 -8.92 -4.16 -19.64
CA SER A 448 -9.39 -2.77 -19.64
C SER A 448 -10.03 -2.38 -20.98
N ARG A 449 -9.49 -2.83 -22.13
CA ARG A 449 -10.11 -2.61 -23.43
C ARG A 449 -11.40 -3.42 -23.56
N PHE A 450 -11.38 -4.69 -23.17
CA PHE A 450 -12.57 -5.54 -23.15
C PHE A 450 -13.68 -4.96 -22.27
N ALA A 451 -13.35 -4.47 -21.07
CA ALA A 451 -14.32 -3.81 -20.19
C ALA A 451 -14.89 -2.53 -20.84
N ARG A 452 -14.04 -1.73 -21.49
CA ARG A 452 -14.51 -0.54 -22.22
C ARG A 452 -15.39 -0.91 -23.39
N ASP A 453 -14.93 -1.81 -24.26
CA ASP A 453 -15.62 -2.14 -25.51
C ASP A 453 -16.93 -2.91 -25.24
N VAL A 454 -16.96 -3.81 -24.25
CA VAL A 454 -18.13 -4.64 -23.95
C VAL A 454 -19.07 -3.97 -22.95
N VAL A 455 -18.56 -3.32 -21.90
CA VAL A 455 -19.40 -2.75 -20.83
C VAL A 455 -19.80 -1.30 -21.15
N GLU A 456 -18.85 -0.43 -21.52
CA GLU A 456 -19.18 0.97 -21.80
C GLU A 456 -19.83 1.15 -23.16
N GLU A 457 -19.28 0.60 -24.23
CA GLU A 457 -19.83 0.79 -25.59
C GLU A 457 -20.93 -0.21 -25.94
N GLY A 458 -20.80 -1.46 -25.52
CA GLY A 458 -21.79 -2.51 -25.81
C GLY A 458 -23.02 -2.45 -24.91
N LEU A 459 -22.87 -2.61 -23.61
CA LEU A 459 -24.03 -2.71 -22.69
C LEU A 459 -24.61 -1.35 -22.29
N LEU A 460 -23.76 -0.42 -21.82
CA LEU A 460 -24.22 0.91 -21.40
C LEU A 460 -24.62 1.77 -22.60
N GLY A 461 -23.82 1.78 -23.65
CA GLY A 461 -24.13 2.50 -24.90
C GLY A 461 -25.38 1.94 -25.56
N GLY A 462 -25.54 0.62 -25.62
CA GLY A 462 -26.73 -0.06 -26.14
C GLY A 462 -27.98 0.19 -25.29
N PHE A 463 -27.84 0.15 -23.95
CA PHE A 463 -28.93 0.45 -23.01
C PHE A 463 -29.36 1.92 -23.08
N ILE A 464 -28.42 2.86 -23.08
CA ILE A 464 -28.69 4.30 -23.23
C ILE A 464 -29.32 4.60 -24.59
N ALA A 465 -28.79 4.01 -25.67
CA ALA A 465 -29.37 4.15 -27.00
C ALA A 465 -30.78 3.50 -27.11
N GLY A 466 -31.00 2.40 -26.39
CA GLY A 466 -32.33 1.77 -26.23
C GLY A 466 -33.31 2.65 -25.46
N LEU A 467 -32.86 3.23 -24.37
CA LEU A 467 -33.63 4.17 -23.55
C LEU A 467 -33.98 5.45 -24.33
N ILE A 468 -33.00 6.01 -25.05
CA ILE A 468 -33.21 7.19 -25.91
C ILE A 468 -34.21 6.87 -27.04
N ARG A 469 -34.08 5.72 -27.70
CA ARG A 469 -35.05 5.28 -28.74
C ARG A 469 -36.43 5.03 -28.16
N GLY A 470 -36.51 4.45 -26.94
CA GLY A 470 -37.76 4.25 -26.21
C GLY A 470 -38.45 5.59 -25.84
N VAL A 471 -37.69 6.55 -25.33
CA VAL A 471 -38.16 7.89 -25.00
C VAL A 471 -38.57 8.66 -26.24
N ILE A 472 -37.81 8.58 -27.32
CA ILE A 472 -38.13 9.19 -28.62
C ILE A 472 -39.41 8.54 -29.20
N GLY A 473 -39.53 7.20 -29.16
CA GLY A 473 -40.72 6.47 -29.62
C GLY A 473 -41.96 6.81 -28.79
N ALA A 474 -41.84 6.86 -27.46
CA ALA A 474 -42.91 7.29 -26.56
C ALA A 474 -43.31 8.75 -26.79
N SER A 475 -42.33 9.64 -26.99
CA SER A 475 -42.52 11.05 -27.29
C SER A 475 -43.22 11.25 -28.66
N GLN A 476 -42.84 10.47 -29.66
CA GLN A 476 -43.50 10.48 -30.98
C GLN A 476 -44.90 9.90 -30.93
N GLY A 477 -45.14 8.87 -30.11
CA GLY A 477 -46.49 8.33 -29.82
C GLY A 477 -47.38 9.37 -29.08
N ALA A 478 -46.86 10.03 -28.06
CA ALA A 478 -47.55 11.07 -27.32
C ALA A 478 -47.83 12.31 -28.20
N ARG A 479 -46.92 12.64 -29.12
CA ARG A 479 -47.07 13.75 -30.06
C ARG A 479 -48.19 13.53 -31.09
N ARG A 480 -48.51 12.29 -31.38
CA ARG A 480 -49.62 11.90 -32.28
C ARG A 480 -50.98 11.91 -31.57
N THR A 481 -50.99 11.91 -30.22
CA THR A 481 -52.23 11.78 -29.43
C THR A 481 -52.63 13.05 -28.66
N VAL A 482 -51.74 14.04 -28.54
CA VAL A 482 -52.03 15.29 -27.81
C VAL A 482 -51.60 16.48 -28.68
N GLU A 483 -52.55 17.32 -29.02
CA GLU A 483 -52.41 18.47 -29.90
C GLU A 483 -51.27 19.43 -29.56
N GLU A 484 -50.66 19.92 -30.63
CA GLU A 484 -49.49 20.79 -30.77
C GLU A 484 -49.61 22.13 -30.05
N GLY A 485 -49.48 22.23 -28.76
CA GLY A 485 -49.49 23.59 -28.22
C GLY A 485 -48.83 23.82 -26.85
N THR A 486 -48.91 22.89 -25.95
CA THR A 486 -48.53 23.17 -24.53
C THR A 486 -47.30 22.45 -24.01
N LEU A 487 -46.80 21.39 -24.67
CA LEU A 487 -45.67 20.57 -24.20
C LEU A 487 -44.31 20.99 -24.74
N ASP A 488 -44.26 21.75 -25.85
CA ASP A 488 -42.99 22.09 -26.52
C ASP A 488 -42.14 23.12 -25.73
N GLY A 489 -42.77 23.90 -24.87
CA GLY A 489 -42.06 24.85 -23.98
C GLY A 489 -41.41 24.19 -22.79
N SER A 490 -42.08 23.23 -22.14
CA SER A 490 -41.57 22.53 -20.95
C SER A 490 -40.49 21.53 -21.29
N MET A 491 -40.59 20.80 -22.42
CA MET A 491 -39.57 19.86 -22.86
C MET A 491 -38.27 20.55 -23.25
N ARG A 492 -38.31 21.74 -23.86
CA ARG A 492 -37.09 22.52 -24.15
C ARG A 492 -36.38 23.04 -22.90
N VAL A 493 -37.12 23.28 -21.82
CA VAL A 493 -36.55 23.69 -20.52
C VAL A 493 -35.89 22.47 -19.84
N VAL A 494 -36.52 21.31 -19.82
CA VAL A 494 -35.98 20.07 -19.26
C VAL A 494 -34.76 19.57 -20.04
N ALA A 495 -34.82 19.61 -21.38
CA ALA A 495 -33.67 19.20 -22.22
C ALA A 495 -32.47 20.17 -22.09
N ARG A 496 -32.70 21.45 -21.91
CA ARG A 496 -31.66 22.44 -21.61
C ARG A 496 -31.12 22.26 -20.21
N GLY A 497 -31.95 21.97 -19.23
CA GLY A 497 -31.53 21.65 -17.86
C GLY A 497 -30.70 20.38 -17.78
N ALA A 498 -31.08 19.32 -18.50
CA ALA A 498 -30.34 18.05 -18.56
C ALA A 498 -28.99 18.20 -19.28
N ARG A 499 -28.90 18.97 -20.37
CA ARG A 499 -27.62 19.28 -21.02
C ARG A 499 -26.72 20.13 -20.12
N ALA A 500 -27.25 21.15 -19.48
CA ALA A 500 -26.48 22.00 -18.58
C ALA A 500 -25.97 21.25 -17.33
N SER A 501 -26.72 20.27 -16.83
CA SER A 501 -26.25 19.37 -15.75
C SER A 501 -25.25 18.35 -16.24
N SER A 502 -25.42 17.78 -17.43
CA SER A 502 -24.45 16.88 -18.06
C SER A 502 -23.11 17.58 -18.33
N ASP A 503 -23.14 18.80 -18.85
CA ASP A 503 -21.95 19.61 -19.11
C ASP A 503 -21.25 20.04 -17.80
N ARG A 504 -22.01 20.28 -16.72
CA ARG A 504 -21.45 20.52 -15.39
C ARG A 504 -20.80 19.27 -14.81
N VAL A 505 -21.43 18.11 -14.91
CA VAL A 505 -20.84 16.83 -14.45
C VAL A 505 -19.62 16.46 -15.29
N ALA A 506 -19.66 16.66 -16.61
CA ALA A 506 -18.50 16.46 -17.49
C ALA A 506 -17.37 17.46 -17.20
N SER A 507 -17.67 18.69 -16.81
CA SER A 507 -16.65 19.67 -16.40
C SER A 507 -15.99 19.34 -15.06
N TRP A 508 -16.67 18.56 -14.20
CA TRP A 508 -16.09 18.03 -12.96
C TRP A 508 -15.05 16.93 -13.22
N HIS A 509 -15.20 16.18 -14.34
CA HIS A 509 -14.21 15.22 -14.82
C HIS A 509 -13.16 15.90 -15.72
N SER A 510 -12.47 16.88 -15.16
CA SER A 510 -11.56 17.78 -15.89
C SER A 510 -10.29 17.14 -16.45
N GLY A 511 -10.14 15.81 -16.43
CA GLY A 511 -8.91 15.13 -16.85
C GLY A 511 -7.66 15.50 -16.03
N ARG A 512 -7.79 16.43 -15.08
CA ARG A 512 -6.70 16.84 -14.19
C ARG A 512 -6.75 16.01 -12.93
N LEU A 513 -5.82 15.07 -12.83
CA LEU A 513 -5.69 14.15 -11.69
C LEU A 513 -5.74 14.88 -10.34
N ARG A 514 -5.20 16.10 -10.26
CA ARG A 514 -5.22 16.94 -9.06
C ARG A 514 -6.64 17.31 -8.61
N ALA A 515 -7.53 17.64 -9.54
CA ALA A 515 -8.91 17.99 -9.22
C ALA A 515 -9.69 16.74 -8.77
N ASN A 516 -9.49 15.60 -9.42
CA ASN A 516 -10.15 14.35 -9.08
C ASN A 516 -9.72 13.83 -7.70
N LEU A 517 -8.42 13.92 -7.37
CA LEU A 517 -7.88 13.58 -6.05
C LEU A 517 -8.43 14.51 -4.95
N LEU A 518 -8.59 15.80 -5.26
CA LEU A 518 -9.21 16.76 -4.34
C LEU A 518 -10.65 16.38 -4.01
N TRP A 519 -11.44 15.98 -5.02
CA TRP A 519 -12.82 15.56 -4.81
C TRP A 519 -12.93 14.28 -4.00
N VAL A 520 -12.06 13.29 -4.25
CA VAL A 520 -12.00 12.05 -3.44
C VAL A 520 -11.64 12.39 -1.99
N ALA A 521 -10.66 13.26 -1.79
CA ALA A 521 -10.23 13.67 -0.46
C ALA A 521 -11.28 14.49 0.29
N LEU A 522 -12.00 15.41 -0.41
CA LEU A 522 -13.11 16.17 0.15
C LEU A 522 -14.30 15.26 0.52
N SER A 523 -14.61 14.29 -0.34
CA SER A 523 -15.68 13.32 -0.06
C SER A 523 -15.34 12.47 1.18
N LEU A 524 -14.08 12.09 1.34
CA LEU A 524 -13.61 11.34 2.51
C LEU A 524 -13.65 12.19 3.78
N ALA A 525 -13.20 13.44 3.69
CA ALA A 525 -13.28 14.40 4.80
C ALA A 525 -14.74 14.66 5.21
N ALA A 526 -15.63 14.83 4.24
CA ALA A 526 -17.05 15.01 4.50
C ALA A 526 -17.68 13.77 5.15
N LEU A 527 -17.35 12.56 4.67
CA LEU A 527 -17.78 11.30 5.28
C LEU A 527 -17.25 11.14 6.72
N THR A 528 -15.99 11.51 6.95
CA THR A 528 -15.39 11.46 8.28
C THR A 528 -16.07 12.46 9.24
N VAL A 529 -16.30 13.69 8.77
CA VAL A 529 -17.01 14.71 9.55
C VAL A 529 -18.46 14.28 9.81
N TRP A 530 -19.15 13.77 8.79
CA TRP A 530 -20.51 13.27 8.96
C TRP A 530 -20.59 12.09 9.91
N ALA A 531 -19.65 11.14 9.83
CA ALA A 531 -19.57 9.98 10.74
C ALA A 531 -19.25 10.38 12.20
N ILE A 532 -18.67 11.55 12.41
CA ILE A 532 -18.31 12.06 13.74
C ILE A 532 -19.41 12.95 14.33
N CYS A 533 -20.11 13.71 13.47
CA CYS A 533 -21.09 14.72 13.90
C CYS A 533 -22.55 14.25 13.76
N GLY A 534 -22.84 13.20 12.97
CA GLY A 534 -24.16 12.56 12.88
C GLY A 534 -24.24 11.35 13.77
#